data_3f953c535afe7d837de828ffaf285356
#
_entry.id   3f953c535afe7d837de828ffaf285356
#
_cell.length_a   1.000
_cell.length_b   1.000
_cell.length_c   1.000
_cell.angle_alpha   90.00
_cell.angle_beta   90.00
_cell.angle_gamma   90.00
#
_symmetry.space_group_name_H-M   'P 1'
#
loop_
_entity.id
_entity.type
_entity.pdbx_description
1 polymer ?
#
loop_
_entity_poly.entity_id
_entity_poly.type
_entity_poly.pdbx_seq_one_letter_code
_entity_poly.pdbx_strand_id
1 'polypeptide(L)'
;MRLIAVVAGAPSVREGCRRARIHYSTYYDWVKRLQREGVDGLCARGGRAQLKEPGRLRVESEVVALALANPPWGPDRLFLELRRRGVAVGSMSQVWRILRSHELNTRSKRWRLMAAARGMSAATEALPPRYRGRVGVLDATEPGDLVQMDCFHIGALKEARLGAAKTPGVVWQYTAIDVASSFLWVELHTTAHNPSAVHTSALAHRVASDLAGWGWPFKQVSTDHGNEFIDHRFTDTLQRLGVRHRLIAPGRPQSNGKVEQVQGCILEECLKAAFVAATEPGIGWLRQELDLYAVDYNYHRPHGGRWNQGKTPAEIIIPNTGNQP
;
A
#
# COMPACT_ATOMS: atom_id res chain seq x y z
N MET A 1 36.45 17.47 26.69
CA MET A 1 37.32 17.90 27.83
C MET A 1 36.86 17.30 29.17
N ARG A 2 35.65 17.59 29.68
CA ARG A 2 35.19 17.17 31.03
C ARG A 2 35.31 15.65 31.27
N LEU A 3 34.93 14.79 30.32
CA LEU A 3 35.01 13.33 30.45
C LEU A 3 36.46 12.81 30.43
N ILE A 4 37.35 13.42 29.64
CA ILE A 4 38.78 13.06 29.62
C ILE A 4 39.42 13.40 30.95
N ALA A 5 39.11 14.57 31.54
CA ALA A 5 39.60 14.96 32.85
C ALA A 5 39.13 14.02 33.97
N VAL A 6 37.88 13.55 33.92
CA VAL A 6 37.32 12.54 34.86
C VAL A 6 38.08 11.22 34.78
N VAL A 7 38.45 10.78 33.58
CA VAL A 7 39.21 9.53 33.39
C VAL A 7 40.65 9.70 33.81
N ALA A 8 41.29 10.84 33.50
CA ALA A 8 42.68 11.15 33.87
C ALA A 8 42.88 11.31 35.40
N GLY A 9 41.85 11.75 36.12
CA GLY A 9 41.88 11.90 37.58
C GLY A 9 41.52 10.63 38.36
N ALA A 10 41.24 9.50 37.69
CA ALA A 10 40.90 8.24 38.34
C ALA A 10 42.14 7.39 38.62
N PRO A 11 42.09 6.44 39.61
CA PRO A 11 43.21 5.55 39.95
C PRO A 11 43.67 4.66 38.78
N SER A 12 42.80 4.40 37.84
CA SER A 12 43.11 3.72 36.56
C SER A 12 42.18 4.20 35.44
N VAL A 13 42.68 4.14 34.20
CA VAL A 13 41.87 4.46 33.00
C VAL A 13 40.60 3.64 32.95
N ARG A 14 40.67 2.36 33.33
CA ARG A 14 39.52 1.44 33.32
C ARG A 14 38.45 1.90 34.32
N GLU A 15 38.84 2.30 35.51
CA GLU A 15 37.93 2.81 36.53
C GLU A 15 37.35 4.18 36.14
N GLY A 16 38.18 5.07 35.58
CA GLY A 16 37.74 6.36 35.08
C GLY A 16 36.72 6.23 33.93
N CYS A 17 36.95 5.33 33.00
CA CYS A 17 35.99 5.04 31.89
C CYS A 17 34.66 4.50 32.41
N ARG A 18 34.70 3.64 33.45
CA ARG A 18 33.49 3.10 34.08
C ARG A 18 32.68 4.24 34.75
N ARG A 19 33.35 5.13 35.50
CA ARG A 19 32.73 6.32 36.13
C ARG A 19 32.16 7.29 35.10
N ALA A 20 32.89 7.49 34.00
CA ALA A 20 32.48 8.37 32.91
C ALA A 20 31.42 7.71 31.96
N ARG A 21 31.08 6.42 32.14
CA ARG A 21 30.20 5.62 31.30
C ARG A 21 30.61 5.63 29.81
N ILE A 22 31.92 5.56 29.55
CA ILE A 22 32.45 5.47 28.18
C ILE A 22 33.28 4.20 28.04
N HIS A 23 33.35 3.68 26.81
CA HIS A 23 34.21 2.55 26.51
C HIS A 23 35.68 3.02 26.47
N TYR A 24 36.60 2.18 26.91
CA TYR A 24 38.04 2.57 27.01
C TYR A 24 38.63 2.91 25.62
N SER A 25 38.22 2.26 24.56
CA SER A 25 38.65 2.60 23.19
C SER A 25 38.25 4.03 22.81
N THR A 26 37.07 4.49 23.18
CA THR A 26 36.58 5.86 22.94
C THR A 26 37.49 6.88 23.67
N TYR A 27 37.91 6.57 24.91
CA TYR A 27 38.83 7.41 25.64
C TYR A 27 40.17 7.53 24.92
N TYR A 28 40.77 6.42 24.51
CA TYR A 28 42.06 6.45 23.79
C TYR A 28 41.96 7.14 22.42
N ASP A 29 40.86 6.99 21.73
CA ASP A 29 40.62 7.72 20.49
C ASP A 29 40.54 9.22 20.71
N TRP A 30 39.91 9.66 21.80
CA TRP A 30 39.86 11.08 22.15
C TRP A 30 41.20 11.61 22.57
N VAL A 31 42.01 10.86 23.35
CA VAL A 31 43.34 11.24 23.74
C VAL A 31 44.26 11.39 22.50
N LYS A 32 44.23 10.44 21.58
CA LYS A 32 44.98 10.53 20.33
C LYS A 32 44.58 11.75 19.50
N ARG A 33 43.29 12.06 19.43
CA ARG A 33 42.81 13.26 18.72
C ARG A 33 43.25 14.54 19.42
N LEU A 34 43.15 14.58 20.74
CA LEU A 34 43.62 15.72 21.51
C LEU A 34 45.13 15.99 21.33
N GLN A 35 45.92 14.91 21.30
CA GLN A 35 47.35 15.01 21.07
C GLN A 35 47.72 15.47 19.65
N ARG A 36 46.96 15.03 18.66
CA ARG A 36 47.23 15.33 17.25
C ARG A 36 46.63 16.65 16.77
N GLU A 37 45.47 17.02 17.21
CA GLU A 37 44.65 18.09 16.67
C GLU A 37 44.27 19.15 17.75
N GLY A 38 44.81 19.03 19.00
CA GLY A 38 44.44 19.91 20.08
C GLY A 38 42.99 19.78 20.52
N VAL A 39 42.43 20.81 21.13
CA VAL A 39 41.05 20.85 21.63
C VAL A 39 40.04 20.72 20.47
N ASP A 40 40.39 21.21 19.31
CA ASP A 40 39.53 21.13 18.11
C ASP A 40 39.31 19.70 17.65
N GLY A 41 40.25 18.78 17.90
CA GLY A 41 40.10 17.34 17.65
C GLY A 41 39.03 16.66 18.49
N LEU A 42 38.61 17.30 19.60
CA LEU A 42 37.56 16.82 20.49
C LEU A 42 36.19 17.44 20.18
N CYS A 43 36.17 18.53 19.43
CA CYS A 43 34.91 19.02 18.91
C CYS A 43 34.26 17.89 18.14
N ALA A 44 32.95 17.63 18.44
CA ALA A 44 32.18 16.72 17.63
C ALA A 44 32.40 17.15 16.17
N ARG A 45 33.11 16.34 15.42
CA ARG A 45 33.08 16.48 13.96
C ARG A 45 31.60 16.24 13.62
N GLY A 46 30.81 17.31 13.67
CA GLY A 46 29.52 17.33 13.01
C GLY A 46 29.85 16.78 11.67
N GLY A 47 29.30 15.58 11.38
CA GLY A 47 29.68 14.90 10.13
C GLY A 47 29.61 15.97 9.07
N ARG A 48 30.74 16.25 8.41
CA ARG A 48 30.83 17.31 7.40
C ARG A 48 29.49 17.26 6.70
N ALA A 49 28.72 18.35 6.80
CA ALA A 49 27.57 18.51 5.92
C ALA A 49 28.19 18.44 4.53
N GLN A 50 28.35 17.21 4.02
CA GLN A 50 28.77 17.00 2.66
C GLN A 50 27.75 17.76 1.87
N LEU A 51 28.18 18.86 1.25
CA LEU A 51 27.37 19.53 0.24
C LEU A 51 26.82 18.40 -0.60
N LYS A 52 25.49 18.20 -0.48
CA LYS A 52 24.85 17.07 -1.15
C LYS A 52 25.13 17.25 -2.63
N GLU A 53 25.77 16.25 -3.24
CA GLU A 53 26.06 16.32 -4.68
C GLU A 53 24.77 16.64 -5.45
N PRO A 54 24.84 17.44 -6.52
CA PRO A 54 23.66 17.87 -7.29
C PRO A 54 22.72 16.70 -7.66
N GLY A 55 23.29 15.54 -8.00
CA GLY A 55 22.53 14.32 -8.28
C GLY A 55 21.76 13.78 -7.07
N ARG A 56 22.33 13.89 -5.86
CA ARG A 56 21.67 13.47 -4.63
C ARG A 56 20.53 14.40 -4.24
N LEU A 57 20.69 15.70 -4.43
CA LEU A 57 19.63 16.69 -4.21
C LEU A 57 18.47 16.46 -5.18
N ARG A 58 18.75 16.14 -6.44
CA ARG A 58 17.73 15.82 -7.43
C ARG A 58 16.92 14.59 -7.01
N VAL A 59 17.57 13.49 -6.62
CA VAL A 59 16.88 12.28 -6.14
C VAL A 59 16.03 12.57 -4.92
N GLU A 60 16.55 13.37 -3.97
CA GLU A 60 15.83 13.73 -2.76
C GLU A 60 14.58 14.56 -3.05
N SER A 61 14.67 15.55 -3.95
CA SER A 61 13.53 16.37 -4.37
C SER A 61 12.47 15.56 -5.13
N GLU A 62 12.88 14.64 -6.00
CA GLU A 62 11.95 13.75 -6.72
C GLU A 62 11.20 12.82 -5.76
N VAL A 63 11.90 12.25 -4.77
CA VAL A 63 11.26 11.40 -3.74
C VAL A 63 10.23 12.19 -2.94
N VAL A 64 10.58 13.41 -2.50
CA VAL A 64 9.69 14.27 -1.71
C VAL A 64 8.50 14.72 -2.54
N ALA A 65 8.73 15.21 -3.76
CA ALA A 65 7.66 15.66 -4.67
C ALA A 65 6.68 14.53 -4.97
N LEU A 66 7.18 13.35 -5.32
CA LEU A 66 6.32 12.19 -5.60
C LEU A 66 5.53 11.73 -4.38
N ALA A 67 6.14 11.78 -3.19
CA ALA A 67 5.47 11.40 -1.94
C ALA A 67 4.38 12.39 -1.51
N LEU A 68 4.56 13.67 -1.80
CA LEU A 68 3.57 14.72 -1.53
C LEU A 68 2.44 14.71 -2.57
N ALA A 69 2.76 14.44 -3.83
CA ALA A 69 1.76 14.26 -4.88
C ALA A 69 0.89 13.00 -4.64
N ASN A 70 1.44 12.00 -3.94
CA ASN A 70 0.77 10.73 -3.67
C ASN A 70 0.89 10.33 -2.19
N PRO A 71 0.21 11.02 -1.27
CA PRO A 71 0.34 10.81 0.17
C PRO A 71 0.10 9.37 0.65
N PRO A 72 -0.80 8.59 0.04
CA PRO A 72 -1.06 7.22 0.47
C PRO A 72 0.01 6.21 0.04
N TRP A 73 0.93 6.57 -0.89
CA TRP A 73 1.92 5.61 -1.39
C TRP A 73 2.97 5.25 -0.34
N GLY A 74 3.28 3.95 -0.22
CA GLY A 74 4.38 3.46 0.63
C GLY A 74 5.76 3.65 -0.03
N PRO A 75 6.87 3.49 0.73
CA PRO A 75 8.22 3.60 0.18
C PRO A 75 8.53 2.60 -0.95
N ASP A 76 7.91 1.43 -0.91
CA ASP A 76 7.96 0.39 -1.94
C ASP A 76 7.38 0.88 -3.28
N ARG A 77 6.16 1.41 -3.26
CA ARG A 77 5.52 1.97 -4.45
C ARG A 77 6.28 3.18 -4.97
N LEU A 78 6.68 4.10 -4.09
CA LEU A 78 7.48 5.26 -4.47
C LEU A 78 8.80 4.86 -5.13
N PHE A 79 9.47 3.83 -4.60
CA PHE A 79 10.72 3.31 -5.16
C PHE A 79 10.53 2.77 -6.58
N LEU A 80 9.50 1.93 -6.79
CA LEU A 80 9.22 1.33 -8.09
C LEU A 80 8.87 2.40 -9.13
N GLU A 81 8.05 3.36 -8.77
CA GLU A 81 7.65 4.45 -9.66
C GLU A 81 8.82 5.39 -10.00
N LEU A 82 9.67 5.73 -9.02
CA LEU A 82 10.88 6.52 -9.26
C LEU A 82 11.82 5.82 -10.26
N ARG A 83 12.00 4.51 -10.09
CA ARG A 83 12.79 3.72 -11.03
C ARG A 83 12.19 3.69 -12.43
N ARG A 84 10.88 3.56 -12.55
CA ARG A 84 10.16 3.62 -13.82
C ARG A 84 10.33 4.97 -14.51
N ARG A 85 10.40 6.07 -13.75
CA ARG A 85 10.69 7.42 -14.27
C ARG A 85 12.16 7.67 -14.57
N GLY A 86 13.02 6.67 -14.44
CA GLY A 86 14.46 6.80 -14.69
C GLY A 86 15.22 7.55 -13.59
N VAL A 87 14.61 7.75 -12.41
CA VAL A 87 15.30 8.36 -11.27
C VAL A 87 16.24 7.33 -10.65
N ALA A 88 17.52 7.68 -10.51
CA ALA A 88 18.56 6.79 -9.99
C ALA A 88 18.48 6.59 -8.47
N VAL A 89 17.42 5.89 -8.03
CA VAL A 89 17.24 5.49 -6.62
C VAL A 89 17.82 4.11 -6.42
N GLY A 90 18.76 3.98 -5.48
CA GLY A 90 19.50 2.72 -5.26
C GLY A 90 18.71 1.64 -4.52
N SER A 91 17.81 2.02 -3.59
CA SER A 91 17.03 1.07 -2.81
C SER A 91 15.80 1.69 -2.16
N MET A 92 14.83 0.84 -1.81
CA MET A 92 13.66 1.22 -1.02
C MET A 92 14.05 1.84 0.35
N SER A 93 15.13 1.33 0.97
CA SER A 93 15.66 1.87 2.21
C SER A 93 16.20 3.30 2.06
N GLN A 94 16.68 3.67 0.87
CA GLN A 94 17.08 5.04 0.57
C GLN A 94 15.86 5.95 0.51
N VAL A 95 14.79 5.55 -0.18
CA VAL A 95 13.52 6.28 -0.21
C VAL A 95 13.01 6.51 1.21
N TRP A 96 12.96 5.44 2.04
CA TRP A 96 12.50 5.55 3.41
C TRP A 96 13.34 6.52 4.25
N ARG A 97 14.69 6.50 4.11
CA ARG A 97 15.58 7.43 4.82
C ARG A 97 15.36 8.88 4.39
N ILE A 98 15.15 9.13 3.09
CA ILE A 98 14.82 10.47 2.57
C ILE A 98 13.48 10.93 3.16
N LEU A 99 12.44 10.10 3.09
CA LEU A 99 11.14 10.43 3.66
C LEU A 99 11.22 10.72 5.17
N ARG A 100 12.04 9.94 5.90
CA ARG A 100 12.25 10.15 7.34
C ARG A 100 12.96 11.46 7.64
N SER A 101 13.98 11.84 6.87
CA SER A 101 14.71 13.11 7.06
C SER A 101 13.82 14.34 6.82
N HIS A 102 12.78 14.21 6.02
CA HIS A 102 11.78 15.25 5.77
C HIS A 102 10.48 15.09 6.60
N GLU A 103 10.48 14.19 7.59
CA GLU A 103 9.30 13.88 8.39
C GLU A 103 8.08 13.39 7.60
N LEU A 104 8.28 12.83 6.41
CA LEU A 104 7.26 12.33 5.48
C LEU A 104 7.13 10.79 5.47
N ASN A 105 7.76 10.11 6.42
CA ASN A 105 7.86 8.65 6.44
C ASN A 105 6.55 7.92 6.75
N THR A 106 5.51 8.63 7.21
CA THR A 106 4.19 8.03 7.42
C THR A 106 3.13 8.69 6.55
N ARG A 107 2.12 7.91 6.14
CA ARG A 107 0.96 8.42 5.38
C ARG A 107 0.26 9.55 6.12
N SER A 108 0.04 9.37 7.43
CA SER A 108 -0.63 10.37 8.28
C SER A 108 0.10 11.71 8.29
N LYS A 109 1.44 11.72 8.32
CA LYS A 109 2.23 12.97 8.26
C LYS A 109 2.03 13.69 6.94
N ARG A 110 2.05 12.95 5.83
CA ARG A 110 1.82 13.51 4.48
C ARG A 110 0.40 14.06 4.32
N TRP A 111 -0.61 13.31 4.79
CA TRP A 111 -2.01 13.78 4.79
C TRP A 111 -2.21 15.04 5.64
N ARG A 112 -1.61 15.10 6.85
CA ARG A 112 -1.68 16.31 7.68
C ARG A 112 -1.08 17.52 6.99
N LEU A 113 0.06 17.35 6.34
CA LEU A 113 0.71 18.44 5.61
C LEU A 113 -0.16 18.94 4.47
N MET A 114 -0.80 18.04 3.71
CA MET A 114 -1.71 18.41 2.63
C MET A 114 -3.00 19.04 3.12
N ALA A 115 -3.58 18.53 4.20
CA ALA A 115 -4.76 19.13 4.81
C ALA A 115 -4.46 20.55 5.31
N ALA A 116 -3.31 20.74 5.97
CA ALA A 116 -2.87 22.06 6.41
C ALA A 116 -2.66 23.03 5.23
N ALA A 117 -2.05 22.57 4.13
CA ALA A 117 -1.85 23.39 2.92
C ALA A 117 -3.16 23.80 2.24
N ARG A 118 -4.26 23.06 2.47
CA ARG A 118 -5.60 23.35 1.95
C ARG A 118 -6.50 24.08 2.96
N GLY A 119 -5.98 24.48 4.13
CA GLY A 119 -6.75 25.12 5.20
C GLY A 119 -7.79 24.19 5.87
N MET A 120 -7.64 22.87 5.70
CA MET A 120 -8.56 21.88 6.27
C MET A 120 -8.04 21.37 7.62
N SER A 121 -8.94 21.24 8.61
CA SER A 121 -8.62 20.55 9.86
C SER A 121 -8.45 19.05 9.58
N ALA A 122 -7.30 18.50 9.94
CA ALA A 122 -7.04 17.07 9.82
C ALA A 122 -7.80 16.31 10.92
N ALA A 123 -9.04 15.95 10.67
CA ALA A 123 -9.71 14.91 11.43
C ALA A 123 -9.01 13.57 11.14
N THR A 124 -7.97 13.29 11.90
CA THR A 124 -7.23 12.02 11.81
C THR A 124 -7.93 11.01 12.69
N GLU A 125 -8.98 10.37 12.18
CA GLU A 125 -9.41 9.10 12.75
C GLU A 125 -8.25 8.10 12.66
N ALA A 126 -7.98 7.46 13.79
CA ALA A 126 -6.99 6.40 13.84
C ALA A 126 -7.39 5.30 12.87
N LEU A 127 -6.55 5.03 11.89
CA LEU A 127 -6.74 3.93 10.96
C LEU A 127 -6.79 2.62 11.72
N PRO A 128 -7.70 1.70 11.39
CA PRO A 128 -7.68 0.37 11.98
C PRO A 128 -6.28 -0.26 11.81
N PRO A 129 -5.83 -1.06 12.79
CA PRO A 129 -4.51 -1.66 12.74
C PRO A 129 -4.37 -2.49 11.47
N ARG A 130 -3.28 -2.28 10.73
CA ARG A 130 -2.96 -3.09 9.55
C ARG A 130 -2.90 -4.55 9.97
N TYR A 131 -3.64 -5.39 9.28
CA TYR A 131 -3.48 -6.83 9.37
C TYR A 131 -2.04 -7.19 8.95
N ARG A 132 -1.24 -7.64 9.91
CA ARG A 132 0.15 -8.09 9.70
C ARG A 132 0.28 -9.61 9.66
N GLY A 133 -0.80 -10.31 9.36
CA GLY A 133 -0.77 -11.76 9.20
C GLY A 133 0.14 -12.15 8.03
N ARG A 134 0.94 -13.20 8.20
CA ARG A 134 1.57 -13.88 7.07
C ARG A 134 0.44 -14.43 6.20
N VAL A 135 0.32 -13.92 4.99
CA VAL A 135 -0.55 -14.52 3.97
C VAL A 135 -0.06 -15.94 3.79
N GLY A 136 -0.89 -16.94 4.09
CA GLY A 136 -0.60 -18.32 3.75
C GLY A 136 -0.28 -18.35 2.24
N VAL A 137 0.70 -19.17 1.85
CA VAL A 137 1.05 -19.30 0.43
C VAL A 137 -0.17 -19.89 -0.27
N LEU A 138 -0.90 -19.03 -0.98
CA LEU A 138 -1.94 -19.48 -1.88
C LEU A 138 -1.24 -19.90 -3.18
N ASP A 139 -1.43 -21.16 -3.56
CA ASP A 139 -0.85 -21.73 -4.78
C ASP A 139 -1.64 -21.27 -6.00
N ALA A 140 -1.30 -20.09 -6.50
CA ALA A 140 -1.73 -19.57 -7.80
C ALA A 140 -0.46 -19.22 -8.57
N THR A 141 -0.22 -19.91 -9.67
CA THR A 141 0.97 -19.71 -10.50
C THR A 141 0.68 -18.95 -11.78
N GLU A 142 -0.54 -19.10 -12.28
CA GLU A 142 -1.01 -18.48 -13.50
C GLU A 142 -2.26 -17.65 -13.25
N PRO A 143 -2.53 -16.61 -14.08
CA PRO A 143 -3.79 -15.88 -14.01
C PRO A 143 -4.99 -16.82 -14.16
N GLY A 144 -6.01 -16.57 -13.36
CA GLY A 144 -7.23 -17.39 -13.32
C GLY A 144 -7.15 -18.66 -12.47
N ASP A 145 -5.97 -19.07 -11.99
CA ASP A 145 -5.84 -20.22 -11.07
C ASP A 145 -6.66 -20.01 -9.79
N LEU A 146 -6.61 -18.81 -9.26
CA LEU A 146 -7.34 -18.42 -8.07
C LEU A 146 -7.69 -16.92 -8.09
N VAL A 147 -8.97 -16.63 -8.04
CA VAL A 147 -9.48 -15.27 -7.79
C VAL A 147 -10.04 -15.22 -6.38
N GLN A 148 -9.75 -14.15 -5.64
CA GLN A 148 -10.38 -13.86 -4.36
C GLN A 148 -11.49 -12.84 -4.56
N MET A 149 -12.67 -13.06 -3.97
CA MET A 149 -13.77 -12.11 -3.99
C MET A 149 -14.22 -11.77 -2.57
N ASP A 150 -14.61 -10.51 -2.39
CA ASP A 150 -15.11 -10.02 -1.11
C ASP A 150 -15.95 -8.75 -1.30
N CYS A 151 -16.85 -8.46 -0.35
CA CYS A 151 -17.69 -7.28 -0.32
C CYS A 151 -17.28 -6.37 0.83
N PHE A 152 -17.20 -5.06 0.57
CA PHE A 152 -16.83 -4.06 1.58
C PHE A 152 -17.92 -3.01 1.73
N HIS A 153 -18.33 -2.74 2.98
CA HIS A 153 -19.36 -1.76 3.30
C HIS A 153 -18.82 -0.34 3.19
N ILE A 154 -19.39 0.47 2.28
CA ILE A 154 -19.04 1.88 2.13
C ILE A 154 -19.90 2.77 3.02
N GLY A 155 -21.21 2.48 3.10
CA GLY A 155 -22.16 3.22 3.93
C GLY A 155 -23.36 3.75 3.17
N ALA A 156 -24.17 4.54 3.86
CA ALA A 156 -25.30 5.25 3.26
C ALA A 156 -24.82 6.57 2.65
N LEU A 157 -25.06 6.77 1.36
CA LEU A 157 -24.76 8.01 0.65
C LEU A 157 -26.06 8.71 0.26
N LYS A 158 -26.07 10.06 0.24
CA LYS A 158 -27.29 10.85 -0.07
C LYS A 158 -27.95 10.47 -1.39
N GLU A 159 -27.18 10.15 -2.41
CA GLU A 159 -27.66 9.81 -3.75
C GLU A 159 -27.86 8.29 -3.96
N ALA A 160 -27.52 7.47 -2.96
CA ALA A 160 -27.73 6.03 -3.06
C ALA A 160 -29.22 5.72 -2.88
N ARG A 161 -29.93 5.61 -4.01
CA ARG A 161 -31.39 5.36 -4.08
C ARG A 161 -31.68 4.08 -4.82
N LEU A 162 -32.76 3.41 -4.43
CA LEU A 162 -33.20 2.15 -4.99
C LEU A 162 -34.55 2.30 -5.66
N GLY A 163 -34.68 1.74 -6.87
CA GLY A 163 -35.91 1.64 -7.61
C GLY A 163 -36.59 2.98 -7.93
N ALA A 164 -37.79 2.91 -8.49
CA ALA A 164 -38.60 4.08 -8.86
C ALA A 164 -39.02 4.94 -7.65
N ALA A 165 -39.16 4.33 -6.46
CA ALA A 165 -39.53 5.00 -5.22
C ALA A 165 -38.37 5.78 -4.58
N LYS A 166 -37.16 5.71 -5.13
CA LYS A 166 -35.95 6.38 -4.63
C LYS A 166 -35.71 6.15 -3.13
N THR A 167 -35.98 4.94 -2.61
CA THR A 167 -35.72 4.56 -1.22
C THR A 167 -34.23 4.67 -0.89
N PRO A 168 -33.82 5.16 0.30
CA PRO A 168 -32.43 5.14 0.73
C PRO A 168 -31.87 3.73 0.67
N GLY A 169 -30.63 3.61 0.20
CA GLY A 169 -29.91 2.35 0.14
C GLY A 169 -28.53 2.46 0.74
N VAL A 170 -27.87 1.33 0.85
CA VAL A 170 -26.50 1.18 1.35
C VAL A 170 -25.59 0.84 0.16
N VAL A 171 -24.46 1.50 0.09
CA VAL A 171 -23.45 1.26 -0.95
C VAL A 171 -22.47 0.21 -0.47
N TRP A 172 -22.26 -0.78 -1.33
CA TRP A 172 -21.28 -1.83 -1.15
C TRP A 172 -20.26 -1.81 -2.30
N GLN A 173 -19.01 -2.02 -1.96
CA GLN A 173 -17.94 -2.30 -2.90
C GLN A 173 -17.85 -3.81 -3.09
N TYR A 174 -17.89 -4.25 -4.34
CA TYR A 174 -17.69 -5.63 -4.76
C TYR A 174 -16.31 -5.72 -5.39
N THR A 175 -15.47 -6.59 -4.87
CA THR A 175 -14.07 -6.67 -5.26
C THR A 175 -13.73 -8.10 -5.66
N ALA A 176 -13.03 -8.24 -6.78
CA ALA A 176 -12.37 -9.48 -7.18
C ALA A 176 -10.91 -9.17 -7.49
N ILE A 177 -9.99 -10.06 -7.13
CA ILE A 177 -8.57 -9.92 -7.43
C ILE A 177 -7.98 -11.25 -7.84
N ASP A 178 -7.31 -11.28 -8.97
CA ASP A 178 -6.52 -12.43 -9.37
C ASP A 178 -5.27 -12.57 -8.50
N VAL A 179 -5.06 -13.76 -7.94
CA VAL A 179 -3.96 -13.97 -6.97
C VAL A 179 -2.60 -13.96 -7.66
N ALA A 180 -2.49 -14.47 -8.87
CA ALA A 180 -1.23 -14.51 -9.60
C ALA A 180 -0.82 -13.12 -10.12
N SER A 181 -1.65 -12.47 -10.93
CA SER A 181 -1.34 -11.19 -11.55
C SER A 181 -1.55 -9.98 -10.67
N SER A 182 -2.37 -10.08 -9.63
CA SER A 182 -2.92 -8.96 -8.84
C SER A 182 -3.91 -8.09 -9.63
N PHE A 183 -4.46 -8.54 -10.74
CA PHE A 183 -5.44 -7.77 -11.49
C PHE A 183 -6.72 -7.61 -10.70
N LEU A 184 -7.22 -6.38 -10.66
CA LEU A 184 -8.33 -5.94 -9.82
C LEU A 184 -9.57 -5.68 -10.66
N TRP A 185 -10.69 -6.29 -10.28
CA TRP A 185 -12.05 -5.91 -10.68
C TRP A 185 -12.75 -5.34 -9.45
N VAL A 186 -13.36 -4.19 -9.60
CA VAL A 186 -14.05 -3.53 -8.49
C VAL A 186 -15.24 -2.73 -9.00
N GLU A 187 -16.33 -2.76 -8.23
CA GLU A 187 -17.59 -2.09 -8.57
C GLU A 187 -18.28 -1.56 -7.31
N LEU A 188 -19.10 -0.50 -7.45
CA LEU A 188 -19.98 0.00 -6.39
C LEU A 188 -21.43 -0.21 -6.77
N HIS A 189 -22.18 -0.85 -5.89
CA HIS A 189 -23.62 -1.04 -6.06
C HIS A 189 -24.40 -0.62 -4.81
N THR A 190 -25.62 -0.13 -5.03
CA THR A 190 -26.54 0.21 -3.97
C THR A 190 -27.49 -0.95 -3.73
N THR A 191 -27.65 -1.37 -2.48
CA THR A 191 -28.60 -2.39 -2.04
C THR A 191 -29.46 -1.88 -0.91
N ALA A 192 -30.50 -2.62 -0.50
CA ALA A 192 -31.34 -2.22 0.61
C ALA A 192 -30.58 -2.22 1.95
N HIS A 193 -29.87 -3.32 2.25
CA HIS A 193 -29.12 -3.50 3.50
C HIS A 193 -27.81 -4.25 3.30
N ASN A 194 -27.86 -5.49 2.83
CA ASN A 194 -26.71 -6.39 2.70
C ASN A 194 -26.21 -6.45 1.24
N PRO A 195 -24.98 -6.90 0.99
CA PRO A 195 -24.53 -7.15 -0.36
C PRO A 195 -25.40 -8.21 -1.04
N SER A 196 -25.46 -8.17 -2.37
CA SER A 196 -26.40 -8.97 -3.16
C SER A 196 -25.69 -10.01 -4.02
N ALA A 197 -26.21 -11.25 -4.01
CA ALA A 197 -25.76 -12.32 -4.88
C ALA A 197 -25.92 -12.00 -6.37
N VAL A 198 -26.81 -11.07 -6.73
CA VAL A 198 -26.94 -10.59 -8.12
C VAL A 198 -25.65 -9.91 -8.58
N HIS A 199 -25.09 -9.04 -7.74
CA HIS A 199 -23.88 -8.30 -8.06
C HIS A 199 -22.62 -9.17 -7.99
N THR A 200 -22.51 -10.08 -7.01
CA THR A 200 -21.38 -11.01 -6.96
C THR A 200 -21.39 -11.96 -8.15
N SER A 201 -22.57 -12.42 -8.60
CA SER A 201 -22.72 -13.24 -9.81
C SER A 201 -22.36 -12.47 -11.08
N ALA A 202 -22.79 -11.22 -11.20
CA ALA A 202 -22.41 -10.35 -12.32
C ALA A 202 -20.90 -10.11 -12.38
N LEU A 203 -20.28 -9.86 -11.23
CA LEU A 203 -18.83 -9.71 -11.12
C LEU A 203 -18.10 -11.00 -11.51
N ALA A 204 -18.58 -12.18 -11.08
CA ALA A 204 -17.99 -13.46 -11.48
C ALA A 204 -18.09 -13.70 -13.00
N HIS A 205 -19.20 -13.33 -13.64
CA HIS A 205 -19.33 -13.37 -15.09
C HIS A 205 -18.35 -12.44 -15.80
N ARG A 206 -18.18 -11.21 -15.31
CA ARG A 206 -17.20 -10.24 -15.83
C ARG A 206 -15.78 -10.79 -15.74
N VAL A 207 -15.38 -11.31 -14.57
CA VAL A 207 -14.07 -11.95 -14.37
C VAL A 207 -13.85 -13.09 -15.35
N ALA A 208 -14.85 -13.97 -15.51
CA ALA A 208 -14.76 -15.09 -16.43
C ALA A 208 -14.62 -14.64 -17.89
N SER A 209 -15.39 -13.62 -18.30
CA SER A 209 -15.34 -13.06 -19.64
C SER A 209 -13.98 -12.43 -19.97
N ASP A 210 -13.46 -11.63 -19.04
CA ASP A 210 -12.17 -10.95 -19.23
C ASP A 210 -11.02 -11.96 -19.27
N LEU A 211 -10.99 -12.92 -18.34
CA LEU A 211 -9.99 -13.99 -18.31
C LEU A 211 -10.02 -14.80 -19.61
N ALA A 212 -11.21 -15.22 -20.06
CA ALA A 212 -11.36 -15.95 -21.31
C ALA A 212 -10.91 -15.13 -22.52
N GLY A 213 -11.21 -13.83 -22.56
CA GLY A 213 -10.76 -12.91 -23.60
C GLY A 213 -9.23 -12.76 -23.63
N TRP A 214 -8.53 -12.97 -22.54
CA TRP A 214 -7.06 -13.00 -22.45
C TRP A 214 -6.46 -14.40 -22.56
N GLY A 215 -7.28 -15.44 -22.77
CA GLY A 215 -6.82 -16.83 -22.94
C GLY A 215 -6.54 -17.56 -21.63
N TRP A 216 -7.04 -17.06 -20.49
CA TRP A 216 -6.89 -17.69 -19.20
C TRP A 216 -8.15 -18.40 -18.73
N PRO A 217 -8.07 -19.64 -18.21
CA PRO A 217 -9.22 -20.31 -17.62
C PRO A 217 -9.52 -19.74 -16.22
N PHE A 218 -10.77 -19.46 -15.90
CA PHE A 218 -11.18 -19.14 -14.53
C PHE A 218 -11.39 -20.46 -13.77
N LYS A 219 -10.39 -20.91 -12.99
CA LYS A 219 -10.41 -22.25 -12.36
C LYS A 219 -11.06 -22.26 -10.99
N GLN A 220 -10.78 -21.26 -10.15
CA GLN A 220 -11.24 -21.26 -8.76
C GLN A 220 -11.49 -19.85 -8.24
N VAL A 221 -12.55 -19.70 -7.44
CA VAL A 221 -12.81 -18.51 -6.63
C VAL A 221 -12.79 -18.83 -5.14
N SER A 222 -12.20 -17.95 -4.34
CA SER A 222 -12.21 -18.03 -2.88
C SER A 222 -12.99 -16.86 -2.30
N THR A 223 -13.93 -17.17 -1.39
CA THR A 223 -14.76 -16.17 -0.68
C THR A 223 -14.88 -16.54 0.79
N ASP A 224 -15.35 -15.63 1.61
CA ASP A 224 -15.87 -15.93 2.93
C ASP A 224 -17.26 -16.61 2.85
N HIS A 225 -17.94 -16.70 4.01
CA HIS A 225 -19.29 -17.30 4.12
C HIS A 225 -20.39 -16.23 4.08
N GLY A 226 -20.16 -15.08 3.46
CA GLY A 226 -21.18 -14.06 3.28
C GLY A 226 -22.41 -14.61 2.53
N ASN A 227 -23.61 -14.17 2.90
CA ASN A 227 -24.83 -14.64 2.27
C ASN A 227 -24.83 -14.42 0.76
N GLU A 228 -24.19 -13.38 0.26
CA GLU A 228 -24.01 -13.06 -1.15
C GLU A 228 -23.17 -14.07 -1.91
N PHE A 229 -22.38 -14.89 -1.22
CA PHE A 229 -21.53 -15.94 -1.80
C PHE A 229 -22.06 -17.35 -1.60
N ILE A 230 -22.91 -17.59 -0.57
CA ILE A 230 -23.54 -18.89 -0.33
C ILE A 230 -24.93 -19.01 -0.98
N ASP A 231 -25.50 -17.89 -1.45
CA ASP A 231 -26.76 -17.87 -2.19
C ASP A 231 -26.68 -18.74 -3.45
N HIS A 232 -27.78 -19.43 -3.77
CA HIS A 232 -27.88 -20.33 -4.93
C HIS A 232 -27.57 -19.61 -6.26
N ARG A 233 -27.89 -18.32 -6.41
CA ARG A 233 -27.59 -17.55 -7.63
C ARG A 233 -26.10 -17.50 -7.90
N PHE A 234 -25.30 -17.25 -6.88
CA PHE A 234 -23.86 -17.19 -7.02
C PHE A 234 -23.27 -18.58 -7.25
N THR A 235 -23.68 -19.59 -6.47
CA THR A 235 -23.20 -20.96 -6.61
C THR A 235 -23.59 -21.58 -7.96
N ASP A 236 -24.83 -21.37 -8.45
CA ASP A 236 -25.27 -21.80 -9.77
C ASP A 236 -24.51 -21.07 -10.90
N THR A 237 -24.16 -19.81 -10.69
CA THR A 237 -23.33 -19.06 -11.63
C THR A 237 -21.97 -19.70 -11.76
N LEU A 238 -21.29 -19.98 -10.65
CA LEU A 238 -19.98 -20.64 -10.65
C LEU A 238 -20.05 -22.03 -11.28
N GLN A 239 -21.09 -22.80 -11.00
CA GLN A 239 -21.30 -24.12 -11.60
C GLN A 239 -21.41 -24.03 -13.14
N ARG A 240 -22.21 -23.08 -13.64
CA ARG A 240 -22.34 -22.85 -15.10
C ARG A 240 -21.04 -22.38 -15.74
N LEU A 241 -20.22 -21.63 -15.02
CA LEU A 241 -18.90 -21.17 -15.47
C LEU A 241 -17.81 -22.27 -15.34
N GLY A 242 -18.11 -23.40 -14.70
CA GLY A 242 -17.13 -24.45 -14.42
C GLY A 242 -16.08 -24.04 -13.37
N VAL A 243 -16.38 -23.05 -12.53
CA VAL A 243 -15.47 -22.48 -11.53
C VAL A 243 -15.66 -23.18 -10.19
N ARG A 244 -14.56 -23.65 -9.59
CA ARG A 244 -14.58 -24.23 -8.25
C ARG A 244 -14.76 -23.13 -7.19
N HIS A 245 -15.78 -23.26 -6.35
CA HIS A 245 -15.97 -22.42 -5.19
C HIS A 245 -15.20 -22.96 -3.98
N ARG A 246 -14.34 -22.12 -3.40
CA ARG A 246 -13.60 -22.41 -2.16
C ARG A 246 -14.06 -21.46 -1.07
N LEU A 247 -14.82 -21.96 -0.12
CA LEU A 247 -15.16 -21.23 1.09
C LEU A 247 -13.98 -21.25 2.07
N ILE A 248 -13.67 -20.10 2.62
CA ILE A 248 -12.58 -19.92 3.60
C ILE A 248 -13.09 -20.44 4.95
N ALA A 249 -12.33 -21.33 5.58
CA ALA A 249 -12.69 -21.85 6.89
C ALA A 249 -12.80 -20.71 7.92
N PRO A 250 -13.83 -20.75 8.80
CA PRO A 250 -13.99 -19.76 9.87
C PRO A 250 -12.70 -19.66 10.71
N GLY A 251 -12.30 -18.43 11.07
CA GLY A 251 -11.11 -18.19 11.87
C GLY A 251 -9.77 -18.23 11.08
N ARG A 252 -9.81 -18.34 9.74
CA ARG A 252 -8.63 -18.24 8.87
C ARG A 252 -8.70 -17.07 7.89
N PRO A 253 -8.76 -15.83 8.36
CA PRO A 253 -8.83 -14.64 7.49
C PRO A 253 -7.61 -14.53 6.55
N GLN A 254 -6.48 -15.14 6.92
CA GLN A 254 -5.25 -15.19 6.11
C GLN A 254 -5.46 -15.74 4.70
N SER A 255 -6.48 -16.56 4.50
CA SER A 255 -6.78 -17.16 3.19
C SER A 255 -7.44 -16.17 2.20
N ASN A 256 -7.93 -15.01 2.66
CA ASN A 256 -8.48 -13.93 1.83
C ASN A 256 -7.60 -12.66 1.83
N GLY A 257 -6.38 -12.79 2.32
CA GLY A 257 -5.50 -11.65 2.60
C GLY A 257 -5.17 -10.77 1.41
N LYS A 258 -5.30 -11.25 0.17
CA LYS A 258 -5.01 -10.44 -1.01
C LYS A 258 -6.16 -9.48 -1.34
N VAL A 259 -7.39 -9.95 -1.27
CA VAL A 259 -8.56 -9.07 -1.48
C VAL A 259 -8.70 -8.08 -0.31
N GLU A 260 -8.47 -8.50 0.94
CA GLU A 260 -8.46 -7.59 2.09
C GLU A 260 -7.37 -6.51 1.96
N GLN A 261 -6.19 -6.89 1.48
CA GLN A 261 -5.09 -5.95 1.24
C GLN A 261 -5.46 -4.91 0.17
N VAL A 262 -6.06 -5.32 -0.94
CA VAL A 262 -6.45 -4.38 -2.00
C VAL A 262 -7.62 -3.51 -1.57
N GLN A 263 -8.59 -4.02 -0.82
CA GLN A 263 -9.65 -3.21 -0.22
C GLN A 263 -9.09 -2.14 0.71
N GLY A 264 -8.10 -2.51 1.53
CA GLY A 264 -7.36 -1.54 2.35
C GLY A 264 -6.63 -0.48 1.51
N CYS A 265 -6.08 -0.84 0.35
CA CYS A 265 -5.48 0.12 -0.58
C CYS A 265 -6.54 1.05 -1.19
N ILE A 266 -7.66 0.51 -1.66
CA ILE A 266 -8.79 1.29 -2.22
C ILE A 266 -9.31 2.27 -1.19
N LEU A 267 -9.54 1.82 0.04
CA LEU A 267 -10.00 2.68 1.13
C LEU A 267 -9.03 3.85 1.38
N GLU A 268 -7.73 3.56 1.44
CA GLU A 268 -6.71 4.57 1.77
C GLU A 268 -6.38 5.50 0.61
N GLU A 269 -6.33 4.96 -0.60
CA GLU A 269 -5.77 5.66 -1.75
C GLU A 269 -6.85 6.29 -2.65
N CYS A 270 -8.07 5.73 -2.64
CA CYS A 270 -9.20 6.22 -3.43
C CYS A 270 -10.28 6.83 -2.54
N LEU A 271 -10.96 6.02 -1.71
CA LEU A 271 -12.17 6.46 -1.03
C LEU A 271 -11.90 7.58 -0.01
N LYS A 272 -10.87 7.45 0.84
CA LYS A 272 -10.54 8.53 1.79
C LYS A 272 -10.12 9.81 1.10
N ALA A 273 -9.38 9.71 0.00
CA ALA A 273 -9.02 10.87 -0.82
C ALA A 273 -10.27 11.55 -1.40
N ALA A 274 -11.19 10.74 -1.90
CA ALA A 274 -12.46 11.19 -2.44
C ALA A 274 -13.32 11.90 -1.37
N PHE A 275 -13.48 11.29 -0.19
CA PHE A 275 -14.23 11.89 0.92
C PHE A 275 -13.58 13.18 1.48
N VAL A 276 -12.26 13.33 1.36
CA VAL A 276 -11.57 14.58 1.72
C VAL A 276 -11.75 15.64 0.64
N ALA A 277 -11.84 15.26 -0.63
CA ALA A 277 -11.99 16.20 -1.75
C ALA A 277 -13.40 16.76 -1.86
N ALA A 278 -14.43 16.00 -1.48
CA ALA A 278 -15.82 16.40 -1.52
C ALA A 278 -16.47 16.25 -0.14
N THR A 279 -17.18 17.29 0.31
CA THR A 279 -17.87 17.27 1.62
C THR A 279 -18.94 16.17 1.69
N GLU A 280 -19.57 15.84 0.57
CA GLU A 280 -20.58 14.80 0.45
C GLU A 280 -20.52 14.20 -0.97
N PRO A 281 -19.66 13.19 -1.20
CA PRO A 281 -19.54 12.59 -2.52
C PRO A 281 -20.78 11.78 -2.88
N GLY A 282 -21.33 12.03 -4.08
CA GLY A 282 -22.38 11.20 -4.68
C GLY A 282 -21.84 9.86 -5.16
N ILE A 283 -22.70 8.84 -5.24
CA ILE A 283 -22.29 7.50 -5.70
C ILE A 283 -21.74 7.52 -7.15
N GLY A 284 -22.29 8.37 -8.02
CA GLY A 284 -21.82 8.49 -9.41
C GLY A 284 -20.36 8.98 -9.47
N TRP A 285 -20.03 9.98 -8.67
CA TRP A 285 -18.67 10.49 -8.58
C TRP A 285 -17.71 9.45 -7.95
N LEU A 286 -18.12 8.77 -6.87
CA LEU A 286 -17.30 7.72 -6.27
C LEU A 286 -17.03 6.55 -7.24
N ARG A 287 -18.00 6.21 -8.11
CA ARG A 287 -17.78 5.21 -9.17
C ARG A 287 -16.69 5.67 -10.13
N GLN A 288 -16.75 6.91 -10.61
CA GLN A 288 -15.73 7.46 -11.51
C GLN A 288 -14.34 7.44 -10.86
N GLU A 289 -14.22 7.87 -9.61
CA GLU A 289 -12.95 7.83 -8.88
C GLU A 289 -12.43 6.40 -8.71
N LEU A 290 -13.32 5.45 -8.45
CA LEU A 290 -12.97 4.04 -8.32
C LEU A 290 -12.54 3.42 -9.66
N ASP A 291 -13.20 3.78 -10.74
CA ASP A 291 -12.84 3.33 -12.10
C ASP A 291 -11.46 3.87 -12.50
N LEU A 292 -11.19 5.15 -12.25
CA LEU A 292 -9.88 5.76 -12.47
C LEU A 292 -8.80 5.10 -11.61
N TYR A 293 -9.13 4.80 -10.35
CA TYR A 293 -8.23 4.07 -9.47
C TYR A 293 -7.93 2.66 -9.97
N ALA A 294 -8.94 1.93 -10.44
CA ALA A 294 -8.78 0.58 -10.99
C ALA A 294 -7.90 0.58 -12.25
N VAL A 295 -8.06 1.58 -13.12
CA VAL A 295 -7.18 1.78 -14.28
C VAL A 295 -5.74 2.04 -13.84
N ASP A 296 -5.49 2.99 -12.91
CA ASP A 296 -4.15 3.24 -12.38
C ASP A 296 -3.55 1.97 -11.74
N TYR A 297 -4.36 1.27 -10.93
CA TYR A 297 -3.94 0.08 -10.22
C TYR A 297 -3.51 -1.04 -11.17
N ASN A 298 -4.29 -1.29 -12.23
CA ASN A 298 -4.07 -2.39 -13.15
C ASN A 298 -3.03 -2.10 -14.22
N TYR A 299 -3.02 -0.89 -14.78
CA TYR A 299 -2.24 -0.58 -15.98
C TYR A 299 -1.02 0.29 -15.73
N HIS A 300 -0.99 1.05 -14.63
CA HIS A 300 0.07 2.02 -14.38
C HIS A 300 0.86 1.75 -13.10
N ARG A 301 0.26 1.05 -12.14
CA ARG A 301 0.89 0.77 -10.86
C ARG A 301 1.82 -0.44 -10.93
N PRO A 302 3.15 -0.28 -10.74
CA PRO A 302 4.05 -1.42 -10.61
C PRO A 302 3.86 -2.11 -9.26
N HIS A 303 3.82 -3.43 -9.27
CA HIS A 303 3.65 -4.25 -8.07
C HIS A 303 4.94 -5.00 -7.71
N GLY A 304 5.39 -4.88 -6.46
CA GLY A 304 6.59 -5.55 -5.94
C GLY A 304 6.35 -6.99 -5.45
N GLY A 305 5.17 -7.56 -5.68
CA GLY A 305 4.82 -8.92 -5.27
C GLY A 305 5.67 -9.99 -5.97
N ARG A 306 5.65 -11.22 -5.42
CA ARG A 306 6.44 -12.37 -5.90
C ARG A 306 6.28 -12.60 -7.41
N TRP A 307 5.09 -12.43 -7.94
CA TRP A 307 4.76 -12.71 -9.33
C TRP A 307 4.92 -11.48 -10.25
N ASN A 308 4.62 -10.30 -9.74
CA ASN A 308 4.68 -9.09 -10.54
C ASN A 308 6.09 -8.56 -10.76
N GLN A 309 6.99 -8.68 -9.77
CA GLN A 309 8.41 -8.30 -9.86
C GLN A 309 8.64 -6.89 -10.47
N GLY A 310 7.77 -5.94 -10.14
CA GLY A 310 7.82 -4.58 -10.66
C GLY A 310 6.99 -4.33 -11.91
N LYS A 311 6.33 -5.35 -12.47
CA LYS A 311 5.35 -5.20 -13.55
C LYS A 311 3.99 -4.78 -13.01
N THR A 312 3.17 -4.22 -13.88
CA THR A 312 1.76 -3.94 -13.57
C THR A 312 0.93 -5.24 -13.64
N PRO A 313 -0.24 -5.31 -13.00
CA PRO A 313 -1.15 -6.44 -13.16
C PRO A 313 -1.50 -6.74 -14.62
N ALA A 314 -1.75 -5.70 -15.42
CA ALA A 314 -2.07 -5.84 -16.84
C ALA A 314 -0.91 -6.46 -17.64
N GLU A 315 0.34 -6.08 -17.36
CA GLU A 315 1.52 -6.67 -18.01
C GLU A 315 1.72 -8.17 -17.71
N ILE A 316 1.03 -8.70 -16.69
CA ILE A 316 1.05 -10.12 -16.34
C ILE A 316 -0.12 -10.88 -16.97
N ILE A 317 -1.33 -10.30 -16.90
CA ILE A 317 -2.56 -11.03 -17.25
C ILE A 317 -2.95 -10.86 -18.71
N ILE A 318 -2.65 -9.73 -19.33
CA ILE A 318 -2.94 -9.47 -20.73
C ILE A 318 -1.77 -9.95 -21.57
N PRO A 319 -1.95 -10.99 -22.42
CA PRO A 319 -0.87 -11.46 -23.27
C PRO A 319 -0.43 -10.35 -24.20
N ASN A 320 0.89 -10.19 -24.36
CA ASN A 320 1.47 -9.26 -25.32
C ASN A 320 1.11 -9.73 -26.73
N THR A 321 0.01 -9.26 -27.28
CA THR A 321 -0.38 -9.49 -28.68
C THR A 321 0.39 -8.61 -29.66
N GLY A 322 1.45 -7.95 -29.21
CA GLY A 322 2.30 -7.07 -29.98
C GLY A 322 3.56 -7.76 -30.48
N ASN A 323 3.59 -8.09 -31.77
CA ASN A 323 4.76 -8.47 -32.60
C ASN A 323 5.52 -9.74 -32.17
N GLN A 324 5.01 -10.90 -32.58
CA GLN A 324 5.94 -11.90 -33.10
C GLN A 324 6.36 -11.47 -34.51
N PRO A 325 7.69 -11.53 -34.83
CA PRO A 325 8.23 -11.09 -36.09
C PRO A 325 7.79 -11.97 -37.27
#